data_9e19fe29deb14096f6dedb01bb3f94ae
#
_entry.id   9e19fe29deb14096f6dedb01bb3f94ae
#
_cell.length_a   1.000
_cell.length_b   1.000
_cell.length_c   1.000
_cell.angle_alpha   90.00
_cell.angle_beta   90.00
_cell.angle_gamma   90.00
#
_symmetry.space_group_name_H-M   'P 1'
#
loop_
_entity.id
_entity.type
_entity.pdbx_description
1 polymer ?
#
loop_
_entity_poly.entity_id
_entity_poly.type
_entity_poly.pdbx_seq_one_letter_code
_entity_poly.pdbx_strand_id
1 'polypeptide(L)'
;MSTGAAVRGRASLLLAPLAVTVLLTGCTAGHDPSPTGDAAEPTASTAPAGSVGVSTLATGLEAPWSLAVLDGTTLVSERDSGRILELDADGVQREVGTIDGVQARGEGGLLGIAVHDGHLYACSTGTDENRLQRLALTGEPGSHGLGEAETLLDGIEAASVHNGGRIAFGPDGMLYVTVGDAGNAAAAQDRDSLPGTILRLTPDGDIPSDNPFDGSPVYSYGHRNPQGLAWDEDGTLYASEFGQDTWDELNVIEPGGNYGWPEVEGAAGDDRFVDPVQQWEPADASPSGMAAADGSLWIANLRGQRLREVPLGDLSSSVEHLLGEHGRLRDVAVGEDGALWVLTNNTDGRGDPGPGDDRVLRLDVR
;
A
#
# COMPACT_ATOMS: atom_id res chain seq x y z
N MET A 1 16.62 -50.95 -40.87
CA MET A 1 17.54 -51.85 -40.17
C MET A 1 17.60 -51.33 -38.75
N SER A 2 16.91 -51.97 -37.94
CA SER A 2 17.21 -52.86 -36.81
C SER A 2 17.44 -52.02 -35.53
N THR A 3 16.48 -51.95 -34.70
CA THR A 3 16.01 -52.73 -33.53
C THR A 3 16.87 -52.54 -32.28
N GLY A 4 16.19 -52.30 -31.17
CA GLY A 4 16.69 -52.55 -29.84
C GLY A 4 15.87 -51.90 -28.73
N ALA A 5 14.76 -52.51 -28.32
CA ALA A 5 14.02 -52.25 -27.10
C ALA A 5 14.67 -52.97 -25.92
N ALA A 6 14.66 -52.40 -24.73
CA ALA A 6 14.78 -53.17 -23.48
C ALA A 6 13.96 -52.50 -22.37
N VAL A 7 12.97 -53.25 -21.90
CA VAL A 7 12.11 -53.08 -20.73
C VAL A 7 12.75 -53.79 -19.54
N ARG A 8 12.58 -53.25 -18.32
CA ARG A 8 12.43 -53.91 -16.99
C ARG A 8 12.94 -52.98 -15.91
N GLY A 9 12.36 -52.82 -14.74
CA GLY A 9 11.28 -53.47 -14.05
C GLY A 9 11.07 -52.78 -12.70
N ARG A 10 9.84 -52.85 -12.22
CA ARG A 10 9.37 -52.31 -10.94
C ARG A 10 10.00 -53.07 -9.76
N ALA A 11 10.29 -52.32 -8.66
CA ALA A 11 10.36 -52.91 -7.34
C ALA A 11 9.66 -51.97 -6.34
N SER A 12 8.49 -52.38 -5.87
CA SER A 12 7.78 -51.76 -4.73
C SER A 12 8.37 -52.34 -3.44
N LEU A 13 8.75 -51.50 -2.51
CA LEU A 13 9.02 -51.89 -1.12
C LEU A 13 7.98 -51.22 -0.23
N LEU A 14 7.14 -52.04 0.36
CA LEU A 14 6.26 -51.74 1.47
C LEU A 14 7.09 -51.80 2.77
N LEU A 15 7.07 -50.74 3.59
CA LEU A 15 7.51 -50.81 5.01
C LEU A 15 6.35 -50.32 5.89
N ALA A 16 6.01 -51.23 6.82
CA ALA A 16 4.98 -51.06 7.84
C ALA A 16 5.50 -50.21 9.02
N PRO A 17 4.61 -49.56 9.81
CA PRO A 17 5.02 -48.73 10.95
C PRO A 17 5.27 -49.58 12.22
N LEU A 18 6.32 -49.28 12.91
CA LEU A 18 6.66 -49.81 14.25
C LEU A 18 6.20 -48.81 15.31
N ALA A 19 5.19 -49.18 16.07
CA ALA A 19 4.76 -48.44 17.25
C ALA A 19 5.68 -48.77 18.45
N VAL A 20 6.33 -47.75 19.04
CA VAL A 20 7.03 -47.89 20.28
C VAL A 20 6.28 -47.10 21.36
N THR A 21 5.73 -47.86 22.33
CA THR A 21 5.11 -47.36 23.54
C THR A 21 6.21 -47.21 24.61
N VAL A 22 6.46 -46.02 25.11
CA VAL A 22 7.35 -45.78 26.29
C VAL A 22 6.50 -45.30 27.45
N LEU A 23 6.54 -46.08 28.52
CA LEU A 23 5.95 -45.80 29.84
C LEU A 23 6.79 -44.76 30.59
N LEU A 24 6.13 -43.73 31.12
CA LEU A 24 6.68 -42.72 32.02
C LEU A 24 6.62 -43.20 33.47
N THR A 25 7.74 -43.16 34.16
CA THR A 25 7.78 -43.09 35.61
C THR A 25 8.43 -41.78 36.04
N GLY A 26 7.73 -41.03 36.87
CA GLY A 26 8.12 -39.71 37.34
C GLY A 26 9.19 -39.71 38.42
N CYS A 27 9.92 -38.62 38.53
CA CYS A 27 10.53 -38.13 39.80
C CYS A 27 10.53 -36.61 39.78
N THR A 28 9.92 -36.03 40.78
CA THR A 28 9.85 -34.62 41.09
C THR A 28 11.16 -34.13 41.66
N ALA A 29 11.76 -33.07 41.09
CA ALA A 29 12.70 -32.21 41.77
C ALA A 29 12.41 -30.76 41.34
N GLY A 30 12.05 -29.91 42.30
CA GLY A 30 11.76 -28.52 42.11
C GLY A 30 12.99 -27.72 41.67
N HIS A 31 12.75 -26.87 40.66
CA HIS A 31 13.64 -25.74 40.39
C HIS A 31 12.73 -24.53 40.21
N ASP A 32 12.97 -23.48 40.98
CA ASP A 32 12.40 -22.14 40.79
C ASP A 32 12.90 -21.58 39.44
N PRO A 33 12.03 -21.10 38.57
CA PRO A 33 12.46 -20.31 37.44
C PRO A 33 12.58 -18.85 37.86
N SER A 34 13.77 -18.28 37.69
CA SER A 34 13.93 -16.83 37.61
C SER A 34 13.12 -16.29 36.46
N PRO A 35 12.47 -15.12 36.59
CA PRO A 35 11.73 -14.53 35.49
C PRO A 35 12.72 -13.98 34.46
N THR A 36 12.85 -14.67 33.34
CA THR A 36 13.28 -14.04 32.06
C THR A 36 12.11 -13.17 31.61
N GLY A 37 12.32 -11.85 31.61
CA GLY A 37 11.33 -10.92 31.05
C GLY A 37 11.15 -11.22 29.57
N ASP A 38 10.01 -11.78 29.21
CA ASP A 38 9.49 -11.73 27.85
C ASP A 38 9.21 -10.25 27.57
N ALA A 39 9.94 -9.68 26.62
CA ALA A 39 9.53 -8.45 25.98
C ALA A 39 8.19 -8.76 25.28
N ALA A 40 7.10 -8.20 25.79
CA ALA A 40 5.78 -8.32 25.16
C ALA A 40 5.87 -7.69 23.78
N GLU A 41 5.71 -8.49 22.73
CA GLU A 41 5.48 -8.00 21.36
C GLU A 41 4.27 -7.07 21.39
N PRO A 42 4.34 -5.89 20.75
CA PRO A 42 3.20 -4.99 20.65
C PRO A 42 2.18 -5.57 19.67
N THR A 43 1.35 -6.49 20.13
CA THR A 43 0.15 -6.90 19.38
C THR A 43 -0.90 -5.81 19.55
N ALA A 44 -1.29 -5.17 18.46
CA ALA A 44 -2.35 -4.16 18.46
C ALA A 44 -3.63 -4.73 19.09
N SER A 45 -4.16 -4.03 20.08
CA SER A 45 -5.46 -4.37 20.69
C SER A 45 -6.54 -3.79 19.78
N THR A 46 -7.31 -4.64 19.09
CA THR A 46 -8.45 -4.22 18.27
C THR A 46 -9.74 -4.24 19.09
N ALA A 47 -10.45 -3.10 19.14
CA ALA A 47 -11.81 -3.01 19.69
C ALA A 47 -12.84 -3.05 18.53
N PRO A 48 -14.04 -3.66 18.71
CA PRO A 48 -15.08 -3.60 17.69
C PRO A 48 -15.62 -2.17 17.54
N ALA A 49 -15.75 -1.71 16.31
CA ALA A 49 -16.27 -0.39 15.97
C ALA A 49 -17.77 -0.23 16.30
N GLY A 50 -18.17 0.99 16.64
CA GLY A 50 -19.57 1.41 16.51
C GLY A 50 -19.99 1.41 15.02
N SER A 51 -21.30 1.33 14.74
CA SER A 51 -21.81 1.40 13.36
C SER A 51 -21.53 2.78 12.75
N VAL A 52 -20.62 2.87 11.80
CA VAL A 52 -20.41 4.05 10.96
C VAL A 52 -21.48 4.06 9.86
N GLY A 53 -22.07 5.22 9.58
CA GLY A 53 -23.00 5.35 8.46
C GLY A 53 -22.25 5.18 7.12
N VAL A 54 -22.62 4.15 6.34
CA VAL A 54 -22.00 3.86 5.05
C VAL A 54 -23.02 4.04 3.94
N SER A 55 -22.63 4.74 2.87
CA SER A 55 -23.39 4.83 1.62
C SER A 55 -22.49 4.57 0.43
N THR A 56 -23.07 4.10 -0.68
CA THR A 56 -22.34 3.92 -1.93
C THR A 56 -22.48 5.18 -2.78
N LEU A 57 -21.36 5.80 -3.15
CA LEU A 57 -21.34 6.99 -4.00
C LEU A 57 -21.28 6.58 -5.48
N ALA A 58 -20.38 5.69 -5.85
CA ALA A 58 -20.18 5.23 -7.23
C ALA A 58 -20.03 3.71 -7.29
N THR A 59 -20.37 3.09 -8.44
CA THR A 59 -20.28 1.64 -8.68
C THR A 59 -19.76 1.35 -10.09
N GLY A 60 -19.24 0.15 -10.32
CA GLY A 60 -18.85 -0.31 -11.68
C GLY A 60 -17.50 0.26 -12.15
N LEU A 61 -16.61 0.59 -11.22
CA LEU A 61 -15.22 0.95 -11.52
C LEU A 61 -14.42 -0.32 -11.88
N GLU A 62 -13.40 -0.19 -12.71
CA GLU A 62 -12.58 -1.32 -13.20
C GLU A 62 -11.17 -1.28 -12.61
N ALA A 63 -10.87 -2.17 -11.67
CA ALA A 63 -9.59 -2.24 -10.95
C ALA A 63 -9.08 -0.85 -10.50
N PRO A 64 -9.92 -0.03 -9.81
CA PRO A 64 -9.54 1.32 -9.44
C PRO A 64 -8.40 1.28 -8.41
N TRP A 65 -7.51 2.31 -8.44
CA TRP A 65 -6.31 2.27 -7.62
C TRP A 65 -6.15 3.46 -6.67
N SER A 66 -6.46 4.67 -7.10
CA SER A 66 -6.23 5.89 -6.31
C SER A 66 -7.36 6.88 -6.45
N LEU A 67 -7.60 7.64 -5.39
CA LEU A 67 -8.52 8.78 -5.31
C LEU A 67 -7.71 10.08 -5.21
N ALA A 68 -8.14 11.11 -5.93
CA ALA A 68 -7.67 12.48 -5.74
C ALA A 68 -8.88 13.42 -5.64
N VAL A 69 -9.10 13.99 -4.45
CA VAL A 69 -10.21 14.90 -4.17
C VAL A 69 -9.84 16.31 -4.60
N LEU A 70 -10.76 16.96 -5.29
CA LEU A 70 -10.68 18.34 -5.80
C LEU A 70 -11.93 19.11 -5.39
N ASP A 71 -11.87 20.45 -5.45
CA ASP A 71 -13.04 21.30 -5.25
C ASP A 71 -14.18 20.90 -6.18
N GLY A 72 -15.26 20.32 -5.62
CA GLY A 72 -16.48 19.93 -6.32
C GLY A 72 -16.41 18.62 -7.12
N THR A 73 -15.30 17.85 -7.07
CA THR A 73 -15.19 16.58 -7.79
C THR A 73 -14.10 15.66 -7.23
N THR A 74 -14.07 14.41 -7.66
CA THR A 74 -13.00 13.46 -7.30
C THR A 74 -12.54 12.71 -8.55
N LEU A 75 -11.22 12.61 -8.70
CA LEU A 75 -10.62 11.79 -9.75
C LEU A 75 -10.31 10.41 -9.22
N VAL A 76 -10.49 9.41 -10.08
CA VAL A 76 -10.17 8.00 -9.81
C VAL A 76 -9.26 7.49 -10.91
N SER A 77 -8.15 6.84 -10.54
CA SER A 77 -7.33 6.09 -11.50
C SER A 77 -7.83 4.65 -11.63
N GLU A 78 -7.92 4.14 -12.84
CA GLU A 78 -8.16 2.74 -13.13
C GLU A 78 -6.86 2.07 -13.61
N ARG A 79 -6.37 1.12 -12.82
CA ARG A 79 -5.05 0.53 -12.98
C ARG A 79 -4.83 -0.10 -14.36
N ASP A 80 -5.78 -0.90 -14.80
CA ASP A 80 -5.59 -1.77 -15.97
C ASP A 80 -5.85 -1.03 -17.29
N SER A 81 -6.81 -0.12 -17.29
CA SER A 81 -7.19 0.66 -18.48
C SER A 81 -6.30 1.91 -18.70
N GLY A 82 -5.66 2.40 -17.63
CA GLY A 82 -4.94 3.68 -17.63
C GLY A 82 -5.87 4.90 -17.65
N ARG A 83 -7.19 4.71 -17.51
CA ARG A 83 -8.17 5.80 -17.50
C ARG A 83 -8.13 6.60 -16.19
N ILE A 84 -8.42 7.88 -16.33
CA ILE A 84 -8.79 8.78 -15.24
C ILE A 84 -10.28 9.04 -15.36
N LEU A 85 -11.03 8.73 -14.32
CA LEU A 85 -12.44 9.04 -14.21
C LEU A 85 -12.64 10.22 -13.27
N GLU A 86 -13.63 11.05 -13.56
CA GLU A 86 -14.14 12.10 -12.70
C GLU A 86 -15.48 11.65 -12.12
N LEU A 87 -15.67 11.83 -10.83
CA LEU A 87 -16.91 11.58 -10.10
C LEU A 87 -17.45 12.91 -9.59
N ASP A 88 -18.70 13.22 -9.92
CA ASP A 88 -19.38 14.35 -9.30
C ASP A 88 -19.95 13.98 -7.90
N ALA A 89 -20.57 14.94 -7.23
CA ALA A 89 -21.13 14.76 -5.89
C ALA A 89 -22.25 13.69 -5.82
N ASP A 90 -22.88 13.38 -6.95
CA ASP A 90 -23.91 12.34 -7.06
C ASP A 90 -23.31 10.98 -7.50
N GLY A 91 -21.99 10.91 -7.69
CA GLY A 91 -21.26 9.71 -8.12
C GLY A 91 -21.38 9.40 -9.62
N VAL A 92 -21.83 10.36 -10.43
CA VAL A 92 -21.88 10.19 -11.87
C VAL A 92 -20.46 10.21 -12.43
N GLN A 93 -20.13 9.17 -13.19
CA GLN A 93 -18.78 8.97 -13.74
C GLN A 93 -18.65 9.59 -15.11
N ARG A 94 -17.50 10.22 -15.35
CA ARG A 94 -17.09 10.74 -16.65
C ARG A 94 -15.61 10.48 -16.88
N GLU A 95 -15.25 10.01 -18.07
CA GLU A 95 -13.84 9.87 -18.42
C GLU A 95 -13.20 11.26 -18.64
N VAL A 96 -12.09 11.52 -17.95
CA VAL A 96 -11.25 12.72 -18.11
C VAL A 96 -10.24 12.52 -19.23
N GLY A 97 -9.66 11.33 -19.30
CA GLY A 97 -8.67 10.93 -20.29
C GLY A 97 -7.96 9.64 -19.89
N THR A 98 -6.96 9.28 -20.67
CA THR A 98 -6.14 8.08 -20.47
C THR A 98 -4.67 8.45 -20.38
N ILE A 99 -3.92 7.85 -19.49
CA ILE A 99 -2.46 8.02 -19.42
C ILE A 99 -1.81 7.09 -20.44
N ASP A 100 -1.16 7.67 -21.45
CA ASP A 100 -0.56 6.93 -22.55
C ASP A 100 0.59 6.03 -22.11
N GLY A 101 0.69 4.85 -22.74
CA GLY A 101 1.79 3.89 -22.55
C GLY A 101 1.74 3.12 -21.24
N VAL A 102 0.65 3.15 -20.50
CA VAL A 102 0.41 2.28 -19.34
C VAL A 102 0.41 0.82 -19.77
N GLN A 103 1.15 -0.02 -19.04
CA GLN A 103 1.23 -1.46 -19.24
C GLN A 103 0.79 -2.17 -17.96
N ALA A 104 -0.48 -2.56 -17.89
CA ALA A 104 -1.01 -3.34 -16.77
C ALA A 104 -0.41 -4.76 -16.78
N ARG A 105 0.37 -5.07 -15.75
CA ARG A 105 0.92 -6.42 -15.54
C ARG A 105 1.13 -6.70 -14.04
N GLY A 106 0.58 -7.78 -13.55
CA GLY A 106 0.67 -8.11 -12.13
C GLY A 106 0.06 -7.02 -11.24
N GLU A 107 0.90 -6.32 -10.48
CA GLU A 107 0.50 -5.17 -9.63
C GLU A 107 0.66 -3.82 -10.33
N GLY A 108 1.39 -3.78 -11.44
CA GLY A 108 1.65 -2.56 -12.20
C GLY A 108 0.48 -2.14 -13.09
N GLY A 109 0.51 -0.90 -13.51
CA GLY A 109 -0.52 -0.24 -14.32
C GLY A 109 -0.55 1.27 -14.03
N LEU A 110 -1.70 1.92 -14.15
CA LEU A 110 -1.89 3.27 -13.61
C LEU A 110 -2.13 3.18 -12.10
N LEU A 111 -1.21 3.73 -11.32
CA LEU A 111 -1.18 3.61 -9.87
C LEU A 111 -1.69 4.89 -9.19
N GLY A 112 -0.88 5.52 -8.36
CA GLY A 112 -1.22 6.73 -7.64
C GLY A 112 -1.45 7.94 -8.53
N ILE A 113 -2.43 8.75 -8.15
CA ILE A 113 -2.66 10.07 -8.71
C ILE A 113 -2.73 11.12 -7.60
N ALA A 114 -2.31 12.33 -7.91
CA ALA A 114 -2.47 13.49 -7.05
C ALA A 114 -2.73 14.73 -7.89
N VAL A 115 -3.35 15.76 -7.32
CA VAL A 115 -3.56 17.04 -8.01
C VAL A 115 -2.93 18.16 -7.19
N HIS A 116 -2.21 19.03 -7.91
CA HIS A 116 -1.57 20.20 -7.32
C HIS A 116 -1.43 21.31 -8.36
N ASP A 117 -1.76 22.53 -8.01
CA ASP A 117 -1.61 23.73 -8.86
C ASP A 117 -2.10 23.54 -10.31
N GLY A 118 -3.31 22.98 -10.46
CA GLY A 118 -3.95 22.79 -11.77
C GLY A 118 -3.31 21.69 -12.63
N HIS A 119 -2.53 20.80 -12.04
CA HIS A 119 -1.94 19.64 -12.71
C HIS A 119 -2.35 18.34 -12.04
N LEU A 120 -2.57 17.31 -12.85
CA LEU A 120 -2.63 15.93 -12.43
C LEU A 120 -1.21 15.34 -12.47
N TYR A 121 -0.82 14.71 -11.40
CA TYR A 121 0.39 13.89 -11.30
C TYR A 121 -0.04 12.42 -11.30
N ALA A 122 0.70 11.58 -12.00
CA ALA A 122 0.39 10.16 -12.14
C ALA A 122 1.66 9.32 -12.07
N CYS A 123 1.64 8.29 -11.22
CA CYS A 123 2.64 7.23 -11.24
C CYS A 123 2.09 6.05 -12.05
N SER A 124 2.83 5.58 -13.03
CA SER A 124 2.37 4.50 -13.90
C SER A 124 3.49 3.55 -14.31
N THR A 125 3.12 2.29 -14.55
CA THR A 125 4.01 1.26 -15.10
C THR A 125 3.98 1.31 -16.61
N GLY A 126 5.15 1.51 -17.21
CA GLY A 126 5.39 1.41 -18.65
C GLY A 126 5.86 0.01 -19.06
N THR A 127 6.54 -0.08 -20.22
CA THR A 127 7.02 -1.36 -20.76
C THR A 127 8.09 -1.98 -19.86
N ASP A 128 9.07 -1.21 -19.44
CA ASP A 128 10.25 -1.69 -18.72
C ASP A 128 10.50 -0.98 -17.37
N GLU A 129 9.75 0.09 -17.09
CA GLU A 129 9.97 0.95 -15.94
C GLU A 129 8.65 1.55 -15.42
N ASN A 130 8.64 1.96 -14.15
CA ASN A 130 7.66 2.89 -13.62
C ASN A 130 8.12 4.31 -13.87
N ARG A 131 7.17 5.23 -13.99
CA ARG A 131 7.45 6.64 -14.25
C ARG A 131 6.48 7.55 -13.53
N LEU A 132 6.94 8.74 -13.19
CA LEU A 132 6.15 9.83 -12.68
C LEU A 132 5.92 10.85 -13.79
N GLN A 133 4.67 11.21 -14.05
CA GLN A 133 4.27 12.16 -15.07
C GLN A 133 3.40 13.26 -14.48
N ARG A 134 3.46 14.45 -15.10
CA ARG A 134 2.60 15.59 -14.82
C ARG A 134 1.83 15.95 -16.08
N LEU A 135 0.54 16.27 -15.94
CA LEU A 135 -0.34 16.68 -17.05
C LEU A 135 -1.12 17.90 -16.60
N ALA A 136 -1.28 18.91 -17.44
CA ALA A 136 -2.19 20.01 -17.12
C ALA A 136 -3.61 19.46 -16.96
N LEU A 137 -4.28 19.75 -15.86
CA LEU A 137 -5.70 19.47 -15.67
C LEU A 137 -6.48 20.68 -16.15
N THR A 138 -7.21 20.50 -17.26
CA THR A 138 -7.95 21.60 -17.93
C THR A 138 -9.44 21.49 -17.63
N GLY A 139 -10.20 22.55 -17.87
CA GLY A 139 -11.65 22.58 -17.64
C GLY A 139 -12.01 22.87 -16.20
N GLU A 140 -13.26 22.59 -15.85
CA GLU A 140 -13.88 22.82 -14.54
C GLU A 140 -14.54 21.51 -14.07
N PRO A 141 -14.95 21.37 -12.80
CA PRO A 141 -15.71 20.22 -12.33
C PRO A 141 -16.83 19.81 -13.27
N GLY A 142 -16.90 18.52 -13.63
CA GLY A 142 -17.82 17.95 -14.62
C GLY A 142 -17.36 18.07 -16.08
N SER A 143 -16.19 18.72 -16.34
CA SER A 143 -15.67 18.90 -17.71
C SER A 143 -14.13 18.84 -17.78
N HIS A 144 -13.47 18.27 -16.77
CA HIS A 144 -12.01 18.15 -16.77
C HIS A 144 -11.49 17.37 -17.99
N GLY A 145 -10.29 17.74 -18.44
CA GLY A 145 -9.54 17.06 -19.49
C GLY A 145 -8.05 17.09 -19.18
N LEU A 146 -7.27 16.24 -19.82
CA LEU A 146 -5.82 16.13 -19.64
C LEU A 146 -5.09 16.83 -20.79
N GLY A 147 -4.06 17.61 -20.45
CA GLY A 147 -3.08 18.13 -21.38
C GLY A 147 -2.03 17.08 -21.76
N GLU A 148 -0.98 17.51 -22.48
CA GLU A 148 0.15 16.64 -22.82
C GLU A 148 0.89 16.20 -21.55
N ALA A 149 1.37 14.96 -21.53
CA ALA A 149 2.13 14.42 -20.41
C ALA A 149 3.60 14.88 -20.47
N GLU A 150 4.08 15.38 -19.35
CA GLU A 150 5.49 15.65 -19.08
C GLU A 150 6.03 14.59 -18.12
N THR A 151 7.13 13.93 -18.48
CA THR A 151 7.78 12.98 -17.58
C THR A 151 8.69 13.74 -16.62
N LEU A 152 8.43 13.62 -15.32
CA LEU A 152 9.21 14.25 -14.25
C LEU A 152 10.33 13.32 -13.75
N LEU A 153 10.05 12.02 -13.67
CA LEU A 153 11.01 10.99 -13.28
C LEU A 153 10.70 9.70 -14.04
N ASP A 154 11.73 9.10 -14.62
CA ASP A 154 11.71 7.80 -15.27
C ASP A 154 12.82 6.89 -14.69
N GLY A 155 13.01 5.69 -15.27
CA GLY A 155 14.04 4.76 -14.82
C GLY A 155 13.77 4.12 -13.47
N ILE A 156 12.56 4.24 -12.92
CA ILE A 156 12.17 3.53 -11.69
C ILE A 156 11.96 2.06 -12.05
N GLU A 157 12.71 1.14 -11.44
CA GLU A 157 12.60 -0.30 -11.72
C GLU A 157 11.16 -0.78 -11.53
N ALA A 158 10.63 -1.52 -12.53
CA ALA A 158 9.27 -2.06 -12.51
C ALA A 158 9.29 -3.58 -12.62
N ALA A 159 8.37 -4.23 -11.88
CA ALA A 159 8.19 -5.66 -11.92
C ALA A 159 6.71 -6.05 -11.92
N SER A 160 6.43 -7.34 -11.95
CA SER A 160 5.06 -7.85 -11.76
C SER A 160 4.54 -7.68 -10.33
N VAL A 161 5.41 -7.33 -9.38
CA VAL A 161 5.11 -7.14 -7.96
C VAL A 161 5.87 -5.93 -7.42
N HIS A 162 5.41 -5.39 -6.30
CA HIS A 162 6.07 -4.38 -5.49
C HIS A 162 6.48 -3.12 -6.28
N ASN A 163 5.54 -2.53 -6.99
CA ASN A 163 5.80 -1.29 -7.73
C ASN A 163 5.65 -0.03 -6.86
N GLY A 164 5.11 -0.13 -5.64
CA GLY A 164 4.79 1.04 -4.82
C GLY A 164 3.74 1.92 -5.52
N GLY A 165 4.15 3.13 -5.90
CA GLY A 165 3.39 4.00 -6.80
C GLY A 165 2.39 4.93 -6.13
N ARG A 166 2.29 4.98 -4.78
CA ARG A 166 1.51 6.01 -4.10
C ARG A 166 2.23 7.34 -4.23
N ILE A 167 1.50 8.38 -4.62
CA ILE A 167 2.01 9.75 -4.67
C ILE A 167 1.10 10.67 -3.88
N ALA A 168 1.69 11.64 -3.19
CA ALA A 168 0.96 12.65 -2.45
C ALA A 168 1.81 13.91 -2.24
N PHE A 169 1.17 15.07 -2.14
CA PHE A 169 1.84 16.30 -1.75
C PHE A 169 1.83 16.45 -0.22
N GLY A 170 3.01 16.67 0.34
CA GLY A 170 3.16 16.98 1.75
C GLY A 170 2.76 18.43 2.10
N PRO A 171 2.60 18.73 3.40
CA PRO A 171 2.31 20.08 3.86
C PRO A 171 3.43 21.09 3.55
N ASP A 172 4.62 20.60 3.20
CA ASP A 172 5.77 21.37 2.72
C ASP A 172 5.68 21.73 1.22
N GLY A 173 4.63 21.28 0.53
CA GLY A 173 4.42 21.46 -0.91
C GLY A 173 5.29 20.59 -1.79
N MET A 174 6.02 19.63 -1.23
CA MET A 174 6.83 18.68 -2.00
C MET A 174 6.01 17.45 -2.38
N LEU A 175 6.37 16.82 -3.49
CA LEU A 175 5.78 15.58 -3.98
C LEU A 175 6.52 14.38 -3.41
N TYR A 176 5.81 13.53 -2.69
CA TYR A 176 6.33 12.27 -2.17
C TYR A 176 5.85 11.12 -3.04
N VAL A 177 6.75 10.16 -3.31
CA VAL A 177 6.50 9.02 -4.19
C VAL A 177 7.00 7.75 -3.51
N THR A 178 6.12 6.77 -3.32
CA THR A 178 6.56 5.46 -2.82
C THR A 178 7.05 4.59 -3.95
N VAL A 179 8.18 3.91 -3.76
CA VAL A 179 8.77 2.97 -4.71
C VAL A 179 8.99 1.64 -4.01
N GLY A 180 8.37 0.58 -4.53
CA GLY A 180 8.61 -0.77 -4.03
C GLY A 180 9.96 -1.32 -4.47
N ASP A 181 10.38 -2.44 -3.90
CA ASP A 181 11.66 -3.09 -4.21
C ASP A 181 11.69 -3.78 -5.59
N ALA A 182 10.56 -3.80 -6.30
CA ALA A 182 10.40 -4.48 -7.59
C ALA A 182 10.86 -5.97 -7.58
N GLY A 183 10.85 -6.61 -6.40
CA GLY A 183 11.38 -7.96 -6.18
C GLY A 183 12.91 -8.04 -6.08
N ASN A 184 13.59 -6.90 -6.09
CA ASN A 184 15.03 -6.75 -5.89
C ASN A 184 15.33 -6.28 -4.45
N ALA A 185 15.04 -7.13 -3.48
CA ALA A 185 15.08 -6.79 -2.07
C ALA A 185 16.42 -6.15 -1.62
N ALA A 186 17.55 -6.55 -2.21
CA ALA A 186 18.87 -6.00 -1.85
C ALA A 186 19.00 -4.51 -2.21
N ALA A 187 18.27 -4.02 -3.23
CA ALA A 187 18.31 -2.63 -3.64
C ALA A 187 17.74 -1.68 -2.58
N ALA A 188 16.81 -2.17 -1.73
CA ALA A 188 16.19 -1.37 -0.67
C ALA A 188 17.20 -0.84 0.37
N GLN A 189 18.39 -1.45 0.50
CA GLN A 189 19.45 -0.99 1.39
C GLN A 189 20.51 -0.12 0.66
N ASP A 190 20.35 0.10 -0.64
CA ASP A 190 21.26 0.92 -1.45
C ASP A 190 20.64 2.32 -1.65
N ARG A 191 21.17 3.33 -0.97
CA ARG A 191 20.69 4.73 -1.03
C ARG A 191 20.94 5.44 -2.36
N ASP A 192 21.74 4.84 -3.24
CA ASP A 192 21.97 5.31 -4.61
C ASP A 192 20.99 4.67 -5.60
N SER A 193 20.09 3.80 -5.11
CA SER A 193 19.05 3.08 -5.85
C SER A 193 17.66 3.64 -5.54
N LEU A 194 16.70 3.55 -6.46
CA LEU A 194 15.32 3.98 -6.24
C LEU A 194 14.41 2.88 -5.65
N PRO A 195 14.52 1.60 -6.01
CA PRO A 195 13.72 0.53 -5.45
C PRO A 195 13.80 0.45 -3.92
N GLY A 196 12.65 0.28 -3.27
CA GLY A 196 12.56 0.16 -1.82
C GLY A 196 12.75 1.48 -1.08
N THR A 197 12.25 2.59 -1.65
CA THR A 197 12.41 3.93 -1.07
C THR A 197 11.11 4.72 -1.07
N ILE A 198 11.07 5.78 -0.27
CA ILE A 198 10.16 6.90 -0.45
C ILE A 198 10.99 8.07 -0.98
N LEU A 199 10.55 8.64 -2.11
CA LEU A 199 11.21 9.77 -2.75
C LEU A 199 10.51 11.07 -2.33
N ARG A 200 11.29 12.19 -2.32
CA ARG A 200 10.76 13.55 -2.15
C ARG A 200 11.32 14.46 -3.25
N LEU A 201 10.43 15.08 -4.00
CA LEU A 201 10.71 15.90 -5.18
C LEU A 201 9.98 17.23 -5.09
N THR A 202 10.44 18.25 -5.80
CA THR A 202 9.64 19.44 -6.05
C THR A 202 8.46 19.11 -6.98
N PRO A 203 7.44 19.98 -7.09
CA PRO A 203 6.35 19.81 -8.07
C PRO A 203 6.85 19.75 -9.53
N ASP A 204 8.05 20.27 -9.80
CA ASP A 204 8.69 20.22 -11.13
C ASP A 204 9.57 18.98 -11.35
N GLY A 205 9.66 18.09 -10.35
CA GLY A 205 10.48 16.87 -10.42
C GLY A 205 11.96 17.06 -10.04
N ASP A 206 12.36 18.26 -9.62
CA ASP A 206 13.71 18.53 -9.15
C ASP A 206 13.94 17.96 -7.75
N ILE A 207 15.21 17.73 -7.40
CA ILE A 207 15.61 17.26 -6.07
C ILE A 207 15.69 18.46 -5.11
N PRO A 208 14.90 18.48 -4.02
CA PRO A 208 15.00 19.53 -3.01
C PRO A 208 16.41 19.56 -2.36
N SER A 209 16.94 20.76 -2.15
CA SER A 209 18.28 20.94 -1.55
C SER A 209 18.36 20.57 -0.07
N ASP A 210 17.22 20.39 0.58
CA ASP A 210 17.06 19.99 1.98
C ASP A 210 16.68 18.50 2.14
N ASN A 211 16.78 17.72 1.08
CA ASN A 211 16.67 16.26 1.17
C ASN A 211 17.79 15.70 2.07
N PRO A 212 17.53 14.56 2.77
CA PRO A 212 18.49 14.00 3.72
C PRO A 212 19.79 13.52 3.09
N PHE A 213 19.80 13.25 1.77
CA PHE A 213 20.96 12.80 1.02
C PHE A 213 21.25 13.78 -0.12
N ASP A 214 22.45 14.36 -0.12
CA ASP A 214 22.86 15.38 -1.11
C ASP A 214 22.68 14.89 -2.55
N GLY A 215 21.87 15.62 -3.33
CA GLY A 215 21.64 15.33 -4.74
C GLY A 215 20.86 14.03 -5.02
N SER A 216 20.22 13.45 -4.01
CA SER A 216 19.38 12.26 -4.13
C SER A 216 17.90 12.60 -3.91
N PRO A 217 16.97 12.03 -4.69
CA PRO A 217 15.55 12.14 -4.44
C PRO A 217 15.09 11.29 -3.25
N VAL A 218 15.92 10.38 -2.74
CA VAL A 218 15.58 9.46 -1.64
C VAL A 218 15.35 10.23 -0.35
N TYR A 219 14.17 10.03 0.24
CA TYR A 219 13.78 10.60 1.53
C TYR A 219 13.93 9.60 2.67
N SER A 220 13.50 8.34 2.44
CA SER A 220 13.72 7.19 3.33
C SER A 220 13.97 5.93 2.50
N TYR A 221 14.54 4.89 3.10
CA TYR A 221 14.93 3.66 2.42
C TYR A 221 14.75 2.42 3.30
N GLY A 222 15.01 1.24 2.75
CA GLY A 222 14.80 -0.01 3.49
C GLY A 222 13.33 -0.43 3.51
N HIS A 223 12.57 -0.04 2.48
CA HIS A 223 11.17 -0.41 2.28
C HIS A 223 11.04 -1.59 1.32
N ARG A 224 9.97 -2.37 1.49
CA ARG A 224 9.60 -3.44 0.57
C ARG A 224 8.58 -3.00 -0.47
N ASN A 225 7.39 -2.58 -0.02
CA ASN A 225 6.32 -2.14 -0.93
C ASN A 225 5.36 -1.16 -0.23
N PRO A 226 5.78 0.07 0.04
CA PRO A 226 4.93 1.08 0.65
C PRO A 226 3.86 1.54 -0.35
N GLN A 227 2.58 1.60 0.08
CA GLN A 227 1.44 1.96 -0.77
C GLN A 227 0.49 3.00 -0.17
N GLY A 228 0.73 3.49 1.05
CA GLY A 228 -0.02 4.56 1.66
C GLY A 228 0.90 5.66 2.17
N LEU A 229 0.45 6.91 2.08
CA LEU A 229 1.09 8.09 2.64
C LEU A 229 0.02 8.99 3.25
N ALA A 230 0.25 9.48 4.46
CA ALA A 230 -0.59 10.50 5.07
C ALA A 230 0.24 11.38 6.03
N TRP A 231 -0.22 12.59 6.29
CA TRP A 231 0.36 13.50 7.28
C TRP A 231 -0.68 13.85 8.32
N ASP A 232 -0.25 13.92 9.58
CA ASP A 232 -1.04 14.53 10.62
C ASP A 232 -0.99 16.06 10.57
N GLU A 233 -1.73 16.71 11.46
CA GLU A 233 -1.77 18.19 11.53
C GLU A 233 -0.43 18.82 11.96
N ASP A 234 0.43 18.06 12.62
CA ASP A 234 1.76 18.49 13.04
C ASP A 234 2.82 18.31 11.93
N GLY A 235 2.43 17.70 10.81
CA GLY A 235 3.28 17.42 9.63
C GLY A 235 4.11 16.15 9.75
N THR A 236 3.79 15.25 10.68
CA THR A 236 4.40 13.92 10.76
C THR A 236 3.93 13.07 9.59
N LEU A 237 4.86 12.51 8.83
CA LEU A 237 4.57 11.60 7.72
C LEU A 237 4.43 10.17 8.21
N TYR A 238 3.38 9.52 7.79
CA TYR A 238 3.12 8.09 7.99
C TYR A 238 3.08 7.36 6.65
N ALA A 239 3.56 6.12 6.64
CA ALA A 239 3.41 5.22 5.51
C ALA A 239 2.89 3.85 5.95
N SER A 240 2.03 3.28 5.12
CA SER A 240 1.60 1.89 5.24
C SER A 240 2.34 1.03 4.21
N GLU A 241 2.75 -0.17 4.62
CA GLU A 241 3.65 -0.99 3.84
C GLU A 241 3.28 -2.48 3.88
N PHE A 242 3.38 -3.16 2.74
CA PHE A 242 3.26 -4.61 2.66
C PHE A 242 4.59 -5.29 2.99
N GLY A 243 4.59 -6.10 4.01
CA GLY A 243 5.67 -7.03 4.30
C GLY A 243 5.67 -8.25 3.37
N GLN A 244 6.50 -9.23 3.68
CA GLN A 244 6.60 -10.44 2.87
C GLN A 244 5.67 -11.54 3.37
N ASP A 245 6.01 -12.13 4.52
CA ASP A 245 5.31 -13.29 5.04
C ASP A 245 4.93 -13.14 6.52
N THR A 246 5.54 -12.18 7.22
CA THR A 246 5.44 -12.05 8.68
C THR A 246 4.63 -10.83 9.07
N TRP A 247 5.06 -9.63 8.66
CA TRP A 247 4.49 -8.37 9.12
C TRP A 247 4.27 -7.36 8.01
N ASP A 248 3.04 -6.89 7.87
CA ASP A 248 2.70 -5.62 7.24
C ASP A 248 2.82 -4.52 8.29
N GLU A 249 3.10 -3.26 7.88
CA GLU A 249 3.57 -2.23 8.79
C GLU A 249 2.83 -0.90 8.64
N LEU A 250 2.76 -0.17 9.76
CA LEU A 250 2.54 1.28 9.80
C LEU A 250 3.80 1.93 10.34
N ASN A 251 4.39 2.79 9.55
CA ASN A 251 5.64 3.48 9.83
C ASN A 251 5.45 4.98 10.02
N VAL A 252 6.13 5.57 11.01
CA VAL A 252 6.41 7.01 11.06
C VAL A 252 7.65 7.26 10.22
N ILE A 253 7.55 8.09 9.21
CA ILE A 253 8.64 8.29 8.24
C ILE A 253 9.52 9.47 8.63
N GLU A 254 10.79 9.18 8.87
CA GLU A 254 11.83 10.14 9.21
C GLU A 254 12.76 10.42 8.01
N PRO A 255 13.21 11.67 7.82
CA PRO A 255 14.20 11.99 6.79
C PRO A 255 15.48 11.15 6.97
N GLY A 256 15.87 10.39 5.97
CA GLY A 256 17.05 9.52 6.00
C GLY A 256 16.89 8.23 6.79
N GLY A 257 15.69 7.93 7.29
CA GLY A 257 15.38 6.70 8.04
C GLY A 257 15.57 5.44 7.21
N ASN A 258 16.07 4.38 7.85
CA ASN A 258 16.16 3.01 7.31
C ASN A 258 15.12 2.12 7.99
N TYR A 259 14.20 1.55 7.20
CA TYR A 259 13.08 0.73 7.68
C TYR A 259 13.36 -0.78 7.65
N GLY A 260 14.59 -1.16 7.36
CA GLY A 260 15.17 -2.47 7.64
C GLY A 260 15.02 -3.52 6.56
N TRP A 261 14.08 -3.41 5.64
CA TRP A 261 13.93 -4.40 4.57
C TRP A 261 15.19 -4.51 3.70
N PRO A 262 15.72 -5.70 3.33
CA PRO A 262 15.25 -7.05 3.69
C PRO A 262 15.96 -7.64 4.92
N GLU A 263 16.75 -6.89 5.67
CA GLU A 263 17.47 -7.42 6.84
C GLU A 263 16.53 -7.79 7.97
N VAL A 264 15.44 -7.03 8.14
CA VAL A 264 14.37 -7.26 9.10
C VAL A 264 13.00 -7.06 8.46
N GLU A 265 11.96 -7.62 9.07
CA GLU A 265 10.54 -7.46 8.74
C GLU A 265 9.80 -7.28 10.08
N GLY A 266 9.11 -6.14 10.26
CA GLY A 266 8.53 -5.76 11.54
C GLY A 266 9.52 -5.18 12.54
N ALA A 267 9.07 -5.00 13.78
CA ALA A 267 9.88 -4.44 14.86
C ALA A 267 11.05 -5.36 15.23
N ALA A 268 12.26 -4.87 15.04
CA ALA A 268 13.50 -5.59 15.31
C ALA A 268 14.13 -5.21 16.66
N GLY A 269 13.84 -4.01 17.18
CA GLY A 269 14.53 -3.45 18.35
C GLY A 269 16.01 -3.24 18.10
N ASP A 270 16.42 -2.96 16.88
CA ASP A 270 17.79 -2.74 16.44
C ASP A 270 17.97 -1.28 16.04
N ASP A 271 18.82 -0.55 16.76
CA ASP A 271 19.07 0.89 16.56
C ASP A 271 19.54 1.27 15.13
N ARG A 272 19.84 0.30 14.27
CA ARG A 272 20.14 0.53 12.84
C ARG A 272 18.89 0.87 12.03
N PHE A 273 17.72 0.48 12.51
CA PHE A 273 16.45 0.56 11.79
C PHE A 273 15.41 1.32 12.60
N VAL A 274 14.48 1.92 11.90
CA VAL A 274 13.28 2.53 12.49
C VAL A 274 12.21 1.44 12.60
N ASP A 275 11.83 1.09 13.83
CA ASP A 275 10.78 0.10 14.05
C ASP A 275 9.39 0.67 13.67
N PRO A 276 8.46 -0.15 13.11
CA PRO A 276 7.09 0.25 12.86
C PRO A 276 6.34 0.57 14.17
N VAL A 277 5.39 1.51 14.10
CA VAL A 277 4.52 1.84 15.24
C VAL A 277 3.38 0.84 15.40
N GLN A 278 3.00 0.16 14.33
CA GLN A 278 2.14 -1.04 14.34
C GLN A 278 2.60 -2.04 13.29
N GLN A 279 2.34 -3.32 13.55
CA GLN A 279 2.56 -4.41 12.62
C GLN A 279 1.40 -5.41 12.67
N TRP A 280 1.09 -6.03 11.56
CA TRP A 280 -0.04 -6.97 11.40
C TRP A 280 0.34 -8.16 10.55
N GLU A 281 -0.25 -9.32 10.82
CA GLU A 281 -0.12 -10.45 9.89
C GLU A 281 -0.67 -10.08 8.50
N PRO A 282 -0.01 -10.45 7.39
CA PRO A 282 -0.47 -10.10 6.03
C PRO A 282 -1.89 -10.59 5.70
N ALA A 283 -2.39 -11.61 6.42
CA ALA A 283 -3.76 -12.08 6.28
C ALA A 283 -4.79 -11.06 6.79
N ASP A 284 -4.42 -10.26 7.79
CA ASP A 284 -5.28 -9.30 8.48
C ASP A 284 -5.10 -7.86 7.97
N ALA A 285 -4.17 -7.63 7.04
CA ALA A 285 -3.86 -6.31 6.53
C ALA A 285 -3.72 -6.28 5.00
N SER A 286 -2.55 -6.28 4.44
CA SER A 286 -2.19 -5.79 3.10
C SER A 286 -2.61 -4.32 2.97
N PRO A 287 -2.01 -3.43 3.79
CA PRO A 287 -2.42 -2.04 3.92
C PRO A 287 -1.99 -1.25 2.69
N SER A 288 -2.93 -0.51 2.09
CA SER A 288 -2.68 0.28 0.89
C SER A 288 -2.91 1.77 1.19
N GLY A 289 -3.80 2.45 0.46
CA GLY A 289 -4.00 3.87 0.67
C GLY A 289 -4.43 4.23 2.10
N MET A 290 -4.03 5.42 2.53
CA MET A 290 -4.34 5.93 3.86
C MET A 290 -4.60 7.44 3.83
N ALA A 291 -5.36 7.91 4.83
CA ALA A 291 -5.64 9.32 5.05
C ALA A 291 -5.63 9.65 6.55
N ALA A 292 -5.36 10.90 6.90
CA ALA A 292 -5.50 11.40 8.26
C ALA A 292 -6.76 12.27 8.34
N ALA A 293 -7.65 11.95 9.28
CA ALA A 293 -8.88 12.69 9.55
C ALA A 293 -9.34 12.49 10.98
N ASP A 294 -9.95 13.53 11.57
CA ASP A 294 -10.57 13.49 12.90
C ASP A 294 -9.67 12.90 14.00
N GLY A 295 -8.36 13.22 13.96
CA GLY A 295 -7.38 12.76 14.94
C GLY A 295 -6.97 11.29 14.81
N SER A 296 -7.25 10.66 13.67
CA SER A 296 -6.90 9.26 13.37
C SER A 296 -6.29 9.11 11.98
N LEU A 297 -5.49 8.06 11.80
CA LEU A 297 -5.11 7.52 10.49
C LEU A 297 -6.15 6.47 10.08
N TRP A 298 -6.60 6.55 8.84
CA TRP A 298 -7.53 5.61 8.22
C TRP A 298 -6.82 4.84 7.13
N ILE A 299 -6.75 3.52 7.23
CA ILE A 299 -5.94 2.66 6.36
C ILE A 299 -6.84 1.65 5.67
N ALA A 300 -6.85 1.67 4.34
CA ALA A 300 -7.55 0.70 3.53
C ALA A 300 -6.75 -0.61 3.42
N ASN A 301 -7.37 -1.74 3.77
CA ASN A 301 -6.72 -3.03 3.80
C ASN A 301 -7.30 -3.97 2.74
N LEU A 302 -6.43 -4.47 1.85
CA LEU A 302 -6.83 -5.32 0.73
C LEU A 302 -7.16 -6.75 1.17
N ARG A 303 -6.17 -7.51 1.63
CA ARG A 303 -6.36 -8.90 2.04
C ARG A 303 -7.14 -9.00 3.33
N GLY A 304 -6.93 -8.07 4.24
CA GLY A 304 -7.66 -7.96 5.50
C GLY A 304 -9.11 -7.50 5.35
N GLN A 305 -9.52 -6.99 4.17
CA GLN A 305 -10.90 -6.61 3.83
C GLN A 305 -11.55 -5.72 4.89
N ARG A 306 -10.83 -4.67 5.32
CA ARG A 306 -11.25 -3.75 6.38
C ARG A 306 -10.71 -2.34 6.18
N LEU A 307 -11.39 -1.38 6.73
CA LEU A 307 -10.84 -0.05 6.98
C LEU A 307 -10.35 -0.03 8.43
N ARG A 308 -9.08 0.28 8.64
CA ARG A 308 -8.49 0.35 9.97
C ARG A 308 -8.32 1.80 10.38
N GLU A 309 -8.80 2.13 11.57
CA GLU A 309 -8.60 3.41 12.22
C GLU A 309 -7.51 3.27 13.28
N VAL A 310 -6.49 4.12 13.23
CA VAL A 310 -5.41 4.20 14.22
C VAL A 310 -5.43 5.60 14.82
N PRO A 311 -5.83 5.76 16.09
CA PRO A 311 -5.85 7.07 16.74
C PRO A 311 -4.45 7.67 16.85
N LEU A 312 -4.26 8.91 16.42
CA LEU A 312 -2.98 9.62 16.51
C LEU A 312 -2.53 9.83 17.97
N GLY A 313 -3.47 9.85 18.92
CA GLY A 313 -3.17 9.96 20.35
C GLY A 313 -2.65 8.66 20.97
N ASP A 314 -2.81 7.51 20.31
CA ASP A 314 -2.32 6.20 20.73
C ASP A 314 -2.07 5.29 19.52
N LEU A 315 -0.91 5.44 18.91
CA LEU A 315 -0.51 4.68 17.72
C LEU A 315 -0.37 3.16 17.97
N SER A 316 -0.45 2.70 19.21
CA SER A 316 -0.39 1.28 19.55
C SER A 316 -1.73 0.57 19.48
N SER A 317 -2.83 1.31 19.33
CA SER A 317 -4.19 0.78 19.24
C SER A 317 -4.80 0.96 17.86
N SER A 318 -5.80 0.16 17.52
CA SER A 318 -6.59 0.33 16.30
C SER A 318 -8.03 -0.14 16.48
N VAL A 319 -8.92 0.41 15.64
CA VAL A 319 -10.32 0.00 15.52
C VAL A 319 -10.56 -0.47 14.09
N GLU A 320 -11.34 -1.54 13.94
CA GLU A 320 -11.64 -2.11 12.62
C GLU A 320 -13.08 -1.78 12.21
N HIS A 321 -13.22 -1.28 10.97
CA HIS A 321 -14.48 -0.95 10.34
C HIS A 321 -14.65 -1.75 9.05
N LEU A 322 -15.89 -2.00 8.63
CA LEU A 322 -16.24 -2.64 7.36
C LEU A 322 -15.66 -4.06 7.16
N LEU A 323 -15.32 -4.75 8.24
CA LEU A 323 -14.65 -6.06 8.19
C LEU A 323 -15.46 -7.08 7.37
N GLY A 324 -14.95 -7.47 6.19
CA GLY A 324 -15.56 -8.44 5.29
C GLY A 324 -16.84 -7.97 4.58
N GLU A 325 -17.27 -6.71 4.76
CA GLU A 325 -18.57 -6.23 4.22
C GLU A 325 -18.48 -5.82 2.74
N HIS A 326 -17.33 -5.28 2.31
CA HIS A 326 -17.13 -4.74 0.96
C HIS A 326 -15.94 -5.35 0.22
N GLY A 327 -15.38 -6.46 0.74
CA GLY A 327 -14.19 -7.09 0.18
C GLY A 327 -12.93 -6.26 0.37
N ARG A 328 -12.08 -6.25 -0.65
CA ARG A 328 -10.77 -5.60 -0.65
C ARG A 328 -10.92 -4.08 -0.70
N LEU A 329 -10.30 -3.36 0.23
CA LEU A 329 -10.27 -1.89 0.25
C LEU A 329 -8.89 -1.41 -0.21
N ARG A 330 -8.86 -0.49 -1.21
CA ARG A 330 -7.63 -0.07 -1.89
C ARG A 330 -7.13 1.30 -1.44
N ASP A 331 -8.04 2.25 -1.32
CA ASP A 331 -7.68 3.63 -1.03
C ASP A 331 -8.70 4.29 -0.12
N VAL A 332 -8.28 5.33 0.58
CA VAL A 332 -9.15 6.18 1.37
C VAL A 332 -8.70 7.63 1.22
N ALA A 333 -9.65 8.52 1.02
CA ALA A 333 -9.42 9.96 0.92
C ALA A 333 -10.44 10.70 1.79
N VAL A 334 -10.10 11.93 2.17
CA VAL A 334 -11.01 12.82 2.90
C VAL A 334 -11.75 13.66 1.88
N GLY A 335 -13.07 13.55 1.85
CA GLY A 335 -13.93 14.39 1.04
C GLY A 335 -14.02 15.82 1.55
N GLU A 336 -14.49 16.76 0.74
CA GLU A 336 -14.64 18.18 1.09
C GLU A 336 -15.55 18.42 2.29
N ASP A 337 -16.52 17.55 2.50
CA ASP A 337 -17.44 17.58 3.63
C ASP A 337 -16.88 16.93 4.90
N GLY A 338 -15.62 16.44 4.84
CA GLY A 338 -14.93 15.73 5.89
C GLY A 338 -15.34 14.27 6.06
N ALA A 339 -16.21 13.73 5.20
CA ALA A 339 -16.48 12.30 5.15
C ALA A 339 -15.31 11.54 4.54
N LEU A 340 -15.14 10.27 4.90
CA LEU A 340 -14.16 9.41 4.25
C LEU A 340 -14.75 8.81 2.97
N TRP A 341 -13.98 8.83 1.90
CA TRP A 341 -14.27 8.14 0.66
C TRP A 341 -13.35 6.95 0.54
N VAL A 342 -13.93 5.74 0.50
CA VAL A 342 -13.18 4.48 0.52
C VAL A 342 -13.39 3.75 -0.81
N LEU A 343 -12.29 3.39 -1.45
CA LEU A 343 -12.26 2.72 -2.73
C LEU A 343 -12.15 1.20 -2.52
N THR A 344 -13.07 0.42 -3.10
CA THR A 344 -12.93 -1.04 -3.16
C THR A 344 -12.02 -1.46 -4.31
N ASN A 345 -11.55 -2.72 -4.31
CA ASN A 345 -10.68 -3.25 -5.36
C ASN A 345 -10.84 -4.77 -5.48
N ASN A 346 -12.04 -5.18 -5.84
CA ASN A 346 -12.40 -6.60 -5.97
C ASN A 346 -12.19 -7.13 -7.40
N THR A 347 -12.13 -6.21 -8.41
CA THR A 347 -11.98 -6.55 -9.83
C THR A 347 -10.51 -6.62 -10.29
N ASP A 348 -9.54 -6.49 -9.38
CA ASP A 348 -8.09 -6.50 -9.68
C ASP A 348 -7.51 -7.88 -10.01
N GLY A 349 -8.34 -8.91 -10.08
CA GLY A 349 -7.94 -10.30 -10.33
C GLY A 349 -7.54 -11.07 -9.08
N ARG A 350 -7.58 -10.46 -7.88
CA ARG A 350 -7.28 -11.07 -6.57
C ARG A 350 -8.46 -11.05 -5.62
N GLY A 351 -9.51 -10.29 -5.94
CA GLY A 351 -10.75 -10.21 -5.19
C GLY A 351 -11.80 -11.20 -5.70
N ASP A 352 -12.96 -11.17 -5.05
CA ASP A 352 -14.18 -11.91 -5.46
C ASP A 352 -15.28 -10.86 -5.72
N PRO A 353 -15.34 -10.30 -6.95
CA PRO A 353 -16.22 -9.17 -7.26
C PRO A 353 -17.68 -9.55 -7.20
N GLY A 354 -18.47 -8.75 -6.47
CA GLY A 354 -19.92 -8.81 -6.43
C GLY A 354 -20.58 -7.88 -7.48
N PRO A 355 -21.91 -7.92 -7.60
CA PRO A 355 -22.63 -7.02 -8.49
C PRO A 355 -22.37 -5.56 -8.14
N GLY A 356 -21.93 -4.76 -9.12
CA GLY A 356 -21.64 -3.34 -8.98
C GLY A 356 -20.27 -3.01 -8.40
N ASP A 357 -19.38 -3.99 -8.19
CA ASP A 357 -17.98 -3.70 -7.87
C ASP A 357 -17.22 -3.20 -9.12
N ASP A 358 -16.19 -2.38 -8.96
CA ASP A 358 -15.75 -1.77 -7.71
C ASP A 358 -16.51 -0.48 -7.42
N ARG A 359 -16.35 0.02 -6.18
CA ARG A 359 -17.18 1.11 -5.63
C ARG A 359 -16.34 2.19 -4.98
N VAL A 360 -16.89 3.39 -4.92
CA VAL A 360 -16.54 4.39 -3.91
C VAL A 360 -17.63 4.38 -2.83
N LEU A 361 -17.23 4.12 -1.61
CA LEU A 361 -18.07 4.19 -0.41
C LEU A 361 -17.83 5.53 0.28
N ARG A 362 -18.88 6.12 0.83
CA ARG A 362 -18.81 7.31 1.67
C ARG A 362 -19.16 6.91 3.13
N LEU A 363 -18.28 7.27 4.04
CA LEU A 363 -18.41 7.00 5.46
C LEU A 363 -18.47 8.32 6.24
N ASP A 364 -19.52 8.46 7.08
CA ASP A 364 -19.63 9.55 8.06
C ASP A 364 -18.94 9.12 9.35
N VAL A 365 -17.78 9.70 9.65
CA VAL A 365 -16.90 9.34 10.79
C VAL A 365 -16.99 10.31 11.98
N ARG A 366 -18.02 11.17 12.01
CA ARG A 366 -18.26 12.16 13.08
C ARG A 366 -19.26 11.68 14.10
#